data_00119a969ac26bfc3574a5f29d99ddae
#
_entry.id   00119a969ac26bfc3574a5f29d99ddae
#
_cell.length_a   1.000
_cell.length_b   1.000
_cell.length_c   1.000
_cell.angle_alpha   90.00
_cell.angle_beta   90.00
_cell.angle_gamma   90.00
#
_symmetry.space_group_name_H-M   'P 1'
#
loop_
_entity.id
_entity.type
_entity.pdbx_description
1 polymer ?
#
loop_
_entity_poly.entity_id
_entity_poly.type
_entity_poly.pdbx_seq_one_letter_code
_entity_poly.pdbx_strand_id
1 'polypeptide(L)'
;MTTSPIRLYRHPLSGHAHRAELMLSLLGLEADLIEVDLASGAHKAPDFLALNPLGQVPVIQDAAVTLADSNAILVYLARKYDPSGRWYPSDPEAAAAVQRWLSLAAGPLASGPALARIITVFGVKANADKAKAIAATLLEFMNTHLTNRAFLVGEAPTIADVALFSYTAHAPEGGVSLDPYPAIRDWIARIEALPGYVAMRATPLAA
;
A
#
# COMPACT_ATOMS: atom_id res chain seq x y z
N MET A 1 -2.66 23.86 20.03
CA MET A 1 -3.93 23.17 19.77
C MET A 1 -3.59 21.70 19.57
N THR A 2 -3.91 20.83 20.50
CA THR A 2 -3.77 19.39 20.34
C THR A 2 -4.76 18.96 19.26
N THR A 3 -4.28 18.70 18.05
CA THR A 3 -5.08 18.07 17.01
C THR A 3 -5.40 16.64 17.48
N SER A 4 -6.66 16.24 17.44
CA SER A 4 -7.03 14.84 17.71
C SER A 4 -6.24 13.93 16.76
N PRO A 5 -5.78 12.76 17.24
CA PRO A 5 -5.06 11.83 16.40
C PRO A 5 -5.91 11.40 15.18
N ILE A 6 -5.24 11.13 14.07
CA ILE A 6 -5.91 10.58 12.87
C ILE A 6 -6.39 9.17 13.22
N ARG A 7 -7.64 8.84 12.92
CA ARG A 7 -8.14 7.46 13.07
C ARG A 7 -7.91 6.69 11.79
N LEU A 8 -7.26 5.53 11.87
CA LEU A 8 -7.09 4.62 10.74
C LEU A 8 -7.85 3.31 11.00
N TYR A 9 -8.93 3.10 10.27
CA TYR A 9 -9.66 1.83 10.24
C TYR A 9 -8.91 0.86 9.34
N ARG A 10 -8.40 -0.23 9.95
CA ARG A 10 -7.50 -1.16 9.27
C ARG A 10 -7.81 -2.62 9.58
N HIS A 11 -7.20 -3.51 8.82
CA HIS A 11 -7.02 -4.92 9.19
C HIS A 11 -5.52 -5.23 9.10
N PRO A 12 -4.92 -5.90 10.12
CA PRO A 12 -3.46 -6.07 10.20
C PRO A 12 -2.83 -6.86 9.04
N LEU A 13 -3.62 -7.68 8.34
CA LEU A 13 -3.16 -8.43 7.15
C LEU A 13 -3.52 -7.73 5.83
N SER A 14 -4.10 -6.53 5.84
CA SER A 14 -4.42 -5.79 4.63
C SER A 14 -3.26 -4.92 4.17
N GLY A 15 -2.66 -5.26 3.03
CA GLY A 15 -1.61 -4.42 2.43
C GLY A 15 -2.13 -3.05 1.99
N HIS A 16 -3.41 -2.91 1.66
CA HIS A 16 -4.01 -1.60 1.41
C HIS A 16 -4.07 -0.75 2.67
N ALA A 17 -4.42 -1.34 3.82
CA ALA A 17 -4.43 -0.62 5.10
C ALA A 17 -3.00 -0.30 5.56
N HIS A 18 -2.06 -1.23 5.36
CA HIS A 18 -0.65 -1.02 5.68
C HIS A 18 -0.03 0.17 4.92
N ARG A 19 -0.43 0.43 3.66
CA ARG A 19 0.02 1.65 2.93
C ARG A 19 -0.28 2.93 3.70
N ALA A 20 -1.50 3.05 4.21
CA ALA A 20 -1.92 4.22 4.98
C ALA A 20 -1.17 4.30 6.32
N GLU A 21 -1.03 3.19 7.01
CA GLU A 21 -0.28 3.09 8.27
C GLU A 21 1.20 3.44 8.08
N LEU A 22 1.85 2.88 7.07
CA LEU A 22 3.23 3.17 6.72
C LEU A 22 3.42 4.66 6.40
N MET A 23 2.52 5.25 5.61
CA MET A 23 2.60 6.67 5.26
C MET A 23 2.44 7.58 6.49
N LEU A 24 1.49 7.28 7.38
CA LEU A 24 1.33 8.01 8.64
C LEU A 24 2.62 7.97 9.47
N SER A 25 3.21 6.80 9.61
CA SER A 25 4.46 6.62 10.35
C SER A 25 5.65 7.33 9.69
N LEU A 26 5.82 7.24 8.36
CA LEU A 26 6.88 7.93 7.62
C LEU A 26 6.76 9.46 7.69
N LEU A 27 5.55 9.98 7.91
CA LEU A 27 5.29 11.40 8.14
C LEU A 27 5.44 11.80 9.62
N GLY A 28 5.68 10.85 10.53
CA GLY A 28 5.75 11.09 11.97
C GLY A 28 4.40 11.51 12.58
N LEU A 29 3.29 11.07 11.99
CA LEU A 29 1.94 11.40 12.44
C LEU A 29 1.43 10.33 13.42
N GLU A 30 0.91 10.79 14.56
CA GLU A 30 0.20 9.91 15.51
C GLU A 30 -1.16 9.50 14.93
N ALA A 31 -1.49 8.21 15.06
CA ALA A 31 -2.76 7.67 14.58
C ALA A 31 -3.34 6.65 15.57
N ASP A 32 -4.64 6.72 15.77
CA ASP A 32 -5.43 5.69 16.47
C ASP A 32 -5.73 4.57 15.45
N LEU A 33 -5.13 3.40 15.64
CA LEU A 33 -5.34 2.23 14.79
C LEU A 33 -6.59 1.48 15.25
N ILE A 34 -7.65 1.51 14.45
CA ILE A 34 -8.93 0.87 14.74
C ILE A 34 -9.02 -0.40 13.90
N GLU A 35 -8.90 -1.56 14.55
CA GLU A 35 -9.00 -2.84 13.86
C GLU A 35 -10.44 -3.16 13.46
N VAL A 36 -10.62 -3.51 12.19
CA VAL A 36 -11.90 -3.94 11.62
C VAL A 36 -11.86 -5.45 11.41
N ASP A 37 -12.73 -6.18 12.13
CA ASP A 37 -12.82 -7.63 11.98
C ASP A 37 -13.52 -7.99 10.67
N LEU A 38 -12.69 -8.29 9.66
CA LEU A 38 -13.19 -8.70 8.34
C LEU A 38 -13.85 -10.07 8.36
N ALA A 39 -13.42 -10.97 9.27
CA ALA A 39 -13.95 -12.31 9.35
C ALA A 39 -15.38 -12.34 9.90
N SER A 40 -15.69 -11.47 10.87
CA SER A 40 -17.05 -11.29 11.38
C SER A 40 -17.95 -10.46 10.45
N GLY A 41 -17.39 -9.88 9.38
CA GLY A 41 -18.13 -9.00 8.48
C GLY A 41 -18.33 -7.58 9.00
N ALA A 42 -17.57 -7.13 10.01
CA ALA A 42 -17.71 -5.78 10.60
C ALA A 42 -17.60 -4.65 9.55
N HIS A 43 -16.83 -4.87 8.47
CA HIS A 43 -16.73 -3.94 7.34
C HIS A 43 -18.02 -3.81 6.51
N LYS A 44 -19.04 -4.65 6.75
CA LYS A 44 -20.35 -4.61 6.11
C LYS A 44 -21.46 -4.15 7.06
N ALA A 45 -21.11 -3.85 8.31
CA ALA A 45 -22.06 -3.29 9.26
C ALA A 45 -22.45 -1.84 8.87
N PRO A 46 -23.68 -1.39 9.20
CA PRO A 46 -24.17 -0.06 8.84
C PRO A 46 -23.24 1.09 9.24
N ASP A 47 -22.66 1.01 10.43
CA ASP A 47 -21.76 2.05 10.96
C ASP A 47 -20.48 2.17 10.12
N PHE A 48 -19.91 1.04 9.66
CA PHE A 48 -18.73 1.08 8.79
C PHE A 48 -19.11 1.49 7.35
N LEU A 49 -20.27 1.05 6.84
CA LEU A 49 -20.75 1.45 5.52
C LEU A 49 -21.06 2.95 5.44
N ALA A 50 -21.39 3.60 6.56
CA ALA A 50 -21.51 5.06 6.65
C ALA A 50 -20.16 5.77 6.45
N LEU A 51 -19.03 5.13 6.81
CA LEU A 51 -17.68 5.65 6.59
C LEU A 51 -17.20 5.36 5.15
N ASN A 52 -17.47 4.15 4.66
CA ASN A 52 -17.13 3.72 3.30
C ASN A 52 -18.21 2.79 2.74
N PRO A 53 -19.06 3.29 1.83
CA PRO A 53 -20.16 2.50 1.23
C PRO A 53 -19.69 1.24 0.49
N LEU A 54 -18.41 1.17 0.07
CA LEU A 54 -17.83 -0.03 -0.53
C LEU A 54 -17.51 -1.11 0.51
N GLY A 55 -17.52 -0.77 1.81
CA GLY A 55 -17.20 -1.70 2.89
C GLY A 55 -15.80 -2.28 2.74
N GLN A 56 -14.80 -1.43 2.60
CA GLN A 56 -13.40 -1.83 2.42
C GLN A 56 -12.50 -1.01 3.34
N VAL A 57 -11.44 -1.63 3.84
CA VAL A 57 -10.35 -0.96 4.55
C VAL A 57 -9.19 -0.67 3.57
N PRO A 58 -8.40 0.41 3.78
CA PRO A 58 -8.45 1.38 4.87
C PRO A 58 -9.52 2.46 4.70
N VAL A 59 -9.88 3.08 5.84
CA VAL A 59 -10.53 4.38 5.90
C VAL A 59 -9.75 5.23 6.90
N ILE A 60 -9.55 6.51 6.63
CA ILE A 60 -9.06 7.46 7.62
C ILE A 60 -10.16 8.45 8.01
N GLN A 61 -10.11 8.91 9.26
CA GLN A 61 -10.81 10.09 9.74
C GLN A 61 -9.77 11.08 10.28
N ASP A 62 -9.74 12.26 9.70
CA ASP A 62 -8.84 13.36 10.06
C ASP A 62 -9.66 14.63 10.24
N ALA A 63 -9.94 14.97 11.49
CA ALA A 63 -10.90 16.03 11.88
C ALA A 63 -12.27 15.82 11.18
N ALA A 64 -12.68 16.71 10.30
CA ALA A 64 -13.94 16.61 9.56
C ALA A 64 -13.85 15.77 8.26
N VAL A 65 -12.66 15.31 7.89
CA VAL A 65 -12.45 14.54 6.65
C VAL A 65 -12.55 13.05 6.94
N THR A 66 -13.43 12.36 6.22
CA THR A 66 -13.45 10.89 6.14
C THR A 66 -13.08 10.50 4.72
N LEU A 67 -12.05 9.67 4.56
CA LEU A 67 -11.52 9.31 3.25
C LEU A 67 -11.22 7.80 3.17
N ALA A 68 -11.71 7.17 2.13
CA ALA A 68 -11.41 5.80 1.74
C ALA A 68 -10.56 5.79 0.46
N ASP A 69 -10.13 4.57 0.05
CA ASP A 69 -9.12 4.27 -0.96
C ASP A 69 -7.69 4.58 -0.52
N SER A 70 -6.86 3.52 -0.50
CA SER A 70 -5.49 3.63 0.02
C SER A 70 -4.61 4.62 -0.77
N ASN A 71 -4.76 4.71 -2.09
CA ASN A 71 -3.97 5.63 -2.91
C ASN A 71 -4.46 7.08 -2.70
N ALA A 72 -5.76 7.30 -2.60
CA ALA A 72 -6.32 8.62 -2.28
C ALA A 72 -5.86 9.10 -0.89
N ILE A 73 -5.80 8.19 0.08
CA ILE A 73 -5.27 8.47 1.42
C ILE A 73 -3.80 8.89 1.33
N LEU A 74 -2.95 8.19 0.54
CA LEU A 74 -1.56 8.57 0.35
C LEU A 74 -1.42 9.99 -0.22
N VAL A 75 -2.21 10.31 -1.25
CA VAL A 75 -2.22 11.65 -1.86
C VAL A 75 -2.63 12.71 -0.84
N TYR A 76 -3.70 12.45 -0.09
CA TYR A 76 -4.19 13.37 0.94
C TYR A 76 -3.14 13.64 2.02
N LEU A 77 -2.55 12.58 2.59
CA LEU A 77 -1.55 12.70 3.64
C LEU A 77 -0.31 13.44 3.15
N ALA A 78 0.20 13.09 1.96
CA ALA A 78 1.34 13.77 1.37
C ALA A 78 1.07 15.25 1.12
N ARG A 79 -0.10 15.61 0.58
CA ARG A 79 -0.46 17.01 0.29
C ARG A 79 -0.69 17.84 1.55
N LYS A 80 -1.27 17.25 2.59
CA LYS A 80 -1.63 17.97 3.82
C LYS A 80 -0.47 18.09 4.80
N TYR A 81 0.36 17.05 4.92
CA TYR A 81 1.32 16.91 6.00
C TYR A 81 2.79 16.92 5.57
N ASP A 82 3.08 16.92 4.26
CA ASP A 82 4.43 17.11 3.74
C ASP A 82 4.58 18.47 3.03
N PRO A 83 4.95 19.53 3.76
CA PRO A 83 5.14 20.84 3.16
C PRO A 83 6.35 20.90 2.19
N SER A 84 7.26 19.94 2.27
CA SER A 84 8.40 19.86 1.35
C SER A 84 8.01 19.41 -0.06
N GLY A 85 6.85 18.73 -0.22
CA GLY A 85 6.41 18.14 -1.47
C GLY A 85 7.24 16.93 -1.91
N ARG A 86 8.11 16.39 -1.04
CA ARG A 86 8.96 15.24 -1.36
C ARG A 86 8.13 13.99 -1.67
N TRP A 87 7.10 13.73 -0.86
CA TRP A 87 6.29 12.52 -1.03
C TRP A 87 5.38 12.58 -2.24
N TYR A 88 4.92 13.78 -2.64
CA TYR A 88 4.12 13.98 -3.84
C TYR A 88 4.44 15.33 -4.49
N PRO A 89 5.35 15.34 -5.48
CA PRO A 89 5.82 16.57 -6.11
C PRO A 89 4.70 17.44 -6.69
N SER A 90 4.91 18.76 -6.72
CA SER A 90 3.99 19.69 -7.35
C SER A 90 4.29 19.92 -8.83
N ASP A 91 5.52 19.60 -9.27
CA ASP A 91 5.89 19.62 -10.68
C ASP A 91 5.00 18.66 -11.49
N PRO A 92 4.38 19.11 -12.61
CA PRO A 92 3.43 18.31 -13.37
C PRO A 92 3.99 16.99 -13.91
N GLU A 93 5.25 16.97 -14.37
CA GLU A 93 5.87 15.78 -14.93
C GLU A 93 6.15 14.74 -13.84
N ALA A 94 6.73 15.18 -12.72
CA ALA A 94 6.98 14.32 -11.58
C ALA A 94 5.68 13.81 -10.94
N ALA A 95 4.65 14.68 -10.82
CA ALA A 95 3.33 14.29 -10.33
C ALA A 95 2.67 13.24 -11.25
N ALA A 96 2.78 13.40 -12.57
CA ALA A 96 2.27 12.43 -13.54
C ALA A 96 3.03 11.08 -13.45
N ALA A 97 4.34 11.12 -13.23
CA ALA A 97 5.14 9.91 -13.00
C ALA A 97 4.68 9.17 -11.73
N VAL A 98 4.45 9.87 -10.62
CA VAL A 98 3.88 9.27 -9.39
C VAL A 98 2.49 8.69 -9.68
N GLN A 99 1.60 9.46 -10.33
CA GLN A 99 0.24 9.01 -10.65
C GLN A 99 0.23 7.73 -11.50
N ARG A 100 1.16 7.60 -12.45
CA ARG A 100 1.32 6.36 -13.24
C ARG A 100 1.54 5.15 -12.34
N TRP A 101 2.39 5.25 -11.31
CA TRP A 101 2.62 4.17 -10.36
C TRP A 101 1.41 3.91 -9.45
N LEU A 102 0.68 4.94 -9.04
CA LEU A 102 -0.58 4.76 -8.30
C LEU A 102 -1.61 3.99 -9.14
N SER A 103 -1.66 4.23 -10.46
CA SER A 103 -2.51 3.48 -11.39
C SER A 103 -2.08 2.01 -11.51
N LEU A 104 -0.76 1.74 -11.54
CA LEU A 104 -0.23 0.37 -11.50
C LEU A 104 -0.54 -0.31 -10.16
N ALA A 105 -0.54 0.43 -9.06
CA ALA A 105 -0.93 -0.08 -7.74
C ALA A 105 -2.42 -0.45 -7.66
N ALA A 106 -3.30 0.33 -8.30
CA ALA A 106 -4.74 0.05 -8.37
C ALA A 106 -5.10 -1.05 -9.40
N GLY A 107 -4.28 -1.25 -10.41
CA GLY A 107 -4.50 -2.23 -11.47
C GLY A 107 -3.66 -3.51 -11.29
N PRO A 108 -2.51 -3.63 -11.96
CA PRO A 108 -1.71 -4.87 -11.96
C PRO A 108 -1.27 -5.36 -10.59
N LEU A 109 -0.89 -4.46 -9.66
CA LEU A 109 -0.51 -4.88 -8.31
C LEU A 109 -1.72 -5.47 -7.55
N ALA A 110 -2.89 -4.84 -7.65
CA ALA A 110 -4.10 -5.31 -7.00
C ALA A 110 -4.59 -6.65 -7.58
N SER A 111 -4.54 -6.83 -8.90
CA SER A 111 -5.01 -8.04 -9.60
C SER A 111 -3.94 -9.14 -9.73
N GLY A 112 -2.69 -8.84 -9.46
CA GLY A 112 -1.56 -9.77 -9.47
C GLY A 112 -1.11 -10.14 -8.05
N PRO A 113 -0.04 -9.52 -7.53
CA PRO A 113 0.54 -9.89 -6.23
C PRO A 113 -0.46 -9.85 -5.07
N ALA A 114 -1.29 -8.81 -5.00
CA ALA A 114 -2.29 -8.69 -3.93
C ALA A 114 -3.35 -9.80 -4.03
N LEU A 115 -3.88 -10.07 -5.22
CA LEU A 115 -4.88 -11.11 -5.40
C LEU A 115 -4.30 -12.50 -5.12
N ALA A 116 -3.09 -12.81 -5.59
CA ALA A 116 -2.42 -14.08 -5.29
C ALA A 116 -2.29 -14.29 -3.77
N ARG A 117 -1.87 -13.25 -3.03
CA ARG A 117 -1.80 -13.29 -1.57
C ARG A 117 -3.18 -13.45 -0.92
N ILE A 118 -4.19 -12.73 -1.37
CA ILE A 118 -5.55 -12.79 -0.80
C ILE A 118 -6.17 -14.19 -1.01
N ILE A 119 -5.92 -14.85 -2.13
CA ILE A 119 -6.34 -16.23 -2.38
C ILE A 119 -5.73 -17.16 -1.31
N THR A 120 -4.44 -17.04 -1.04
CA THR A 120 -3.73 -17.90 -0.08
C THR A 120 -4.10 -17.57 1.37
N VAL A 121 -4.06 -16.29 1.75
CA VAL A 121 -4.21 -15.88 3.15
C VAL A 121 -5.65 -15.88 3.62
N PHE A 122 -6.61 -15.54 2.75
CA PHE A 122 -8.03 -15.42 3.11
C PHE A 122 -8.93 -16.46 2.41
N GLY A 123 -8.37 -17.37 1.61
CA GLY A 123 -9.15 -18.41 0.93
C GLY A 123 -10.13 -17.87 -0.13
N VAL A 124 -9.88 -16.70 -0.68
CA VAL A 124 -10.75 -16.10 -1.70
C VAL A 124 -10.73 -16.95 -2.96
N LYS A 125 -11.92 -17.26 -3.49
CA LYS A 125 -12.06 -18.05 -4.73
C LYS A 125 -11.83 -17.16 -5.93
N ALA A 126 -10.63 -17.28 -6.55
CA ALA A 126 -10.27 -16.59 -7.77
C ALA A 126 -9.23 -17.41 -8.55
N ASN A 127 -8.89 -16.97 -9.75
CA ASN A 127 -7.92 -17.68 -10.61
C ASN A 127 -6.48 -17.32 -10.17
N ALA A 128 -5.85 -18.23 -9.41
CA ALA A 128 -4.49 -18.04 -8.88
C ALA A 128 -3.44 -17.96 -10.01
N ASP A 129 -3.55 -18.78 -11.07
CA ASP A 129 -2.58 -18.77 -12.17
C ASP A 129 -2.61 -17.44 -12.92
N LYS A 130 -3.81 -16.91 -13.16
CA LYS A 130 -3.97 -15.59 -13.77
C LYS A 130 -3.36 -14.48 -12.89
N ALA A 131 -3.60 -14.54 -11.58
CA ALA A 131 -3.02 -13.56 -10.65
C ALA A 131 -1.49 -13.64 -10.64
N LYS A 132 -0.91 -14.84 -10.60
CA LYS A 132 0.54 -15.05 -10.66
C LYS A 132 1.15 -14.59 -11.98
N ALA A 133 0.48 -14.82 -13.12
CA ALA A 133 0.94 -14.33 -14.42
C ALA A 133 0.98 -12.79 -14.50
N ILE A 134 -0.05 -12.12 -13.98
CA ILE A 134 -0.08 -10.65 -13.87
C ILE A 134 1.04 -10.17 -12.95
N ALA A 135 1.24 -10.86 -11.80
CA ALA A 135 2.32 -10.54 -10.88
C ALA A 135 3.69 -10.63 -11.53
N ALA A 136 3.98 -11.71 -12.27
CA ALA A 136 5.24 -11.90 -12.98
C ALA A 136 5.51 -10.76 -13.98
N THR A 137 4.51 -10.37 -14.77
CA THR A 137 4.64 -9.26 -15.72
C THR A 137 4.93 -7.92 -15.02
N LEU A 138 4.23 -7.64 -13.92
CA LEU A 138 4.46 -6.41 -13.17
C LEU A 138 5.84 -6.40 -12.51
N LEU A 139 6.24 -7.51 -11.87
CA LEU A 139 7.52 -7.60 -11.17
C LEU A 139 8.71 -7.52 -12.15
N GLU A 140 8.63 -8.13 -13.33
CA GLU A 140 9.63 -7.99 -14.37
C GLU A 140 9.79 -6.53 -14.82
N PHE A 141 8.66 -5.84 -15.05
CA PHE A 141 8.65 -4.41 -15.38
C PHE A 141 9.28 -3.58 -14.25
N MET A 142 8.89 -3.82 -12.98
CA MET A 142 9.42 -3.10 -11.83
C MET A 142 10.92 -3.36 -11.64
N ASN A 143 11.37 -4.61 -11.76
CA ASN A 143 12.76 -4.97 -11.62
C ASN A 143 13.64 -4.29 -12.66
N THR A 144 13.23 -4.32 -13.92
CA THR A 144 13.91 -3.61 -15.02
C THR A 144 13.97 -2.10 -14.75
N HIS A 145 12.87 -1.50 -14.30
CA HIS A 145 12.80 -0.09 -13.98
C HIS A 145 13.75 0.30 -12.82
N LEU A 146 13.85 -0.55 -11.81
CA LEU A 146 14.66 -0.31 -10.60
C LEU A 146 16.15 -0.62 -10.76
N THR A 147 16.59 -1.29 -11.84
CA THR A 147 17.98 -1.73 -12.04
C THR A 147 19.01 -0.60 -11.85
N ASN A 148 18.69 0.63 -12.23
CA ASN A 148 19.56 1.80 -12.09
C ASN A 148 18.87 2.94 -11.32
N ARG A 149 17.90 2.62 -10.46
CA ARG A 149 17.14 3.61 -9.68
C ARG A 149 17.00 3.17 -8.24
N ALA A 150 17.14 4.12 -7.33
CA ALA A 150 16.94 3.86 -5.91
C ALA A 150 15.44 3.72 -5.58
N PHE A 151 14.58 4.50 -6.25
CA PHE A 151 13.13 4.56 -6.02
C PHE A 151 12.36 4.60 -7.34
N LEU A 152 11.04 4.45 -7.28
CA LEU A 152 10.17 4.38 -8.46
C LEU A 152 10.11 5.71 -9.21
N VAL A 153 10.22 6.85 -8.50
CA VAL A 153 10.22 8.19 -9.11
C VAL A 153 11.30 9.03 -8.45
N GLY A 154 12.25 9.52 -9.26
CA GLY A 154 13.33 10.39 -8.77
C GLY A 154 14.34 9.68 -7.86
N GLU A 155 15.02 10.47 -7.02
CA GLU A 155 16.14 10.02 -6.18
C GLU A 155 15.74 9.78 -4.72
N ALA A 156 14.50 10.11 -4.35
CA ALA A 156 13.97 9.94 -3.01
C ALA A 156 12.62 9.20 -3.04
N PRO A 157 12.21 8.54 -1.93
CA PRO A 157 10.95 7.82 -1.90
C PRO A 157 9.77 8.79 -2.03
N THR A 158 8.75 8.34 -2.76
CA THR A 158 7.48 9.04 -2.95
C THR A 158 6.31 8.13 -2.52
N ILE A 159 5.09 8.65 -2.58
CA ILE A 159 3.90 7.82 -2.36
C ILE A 159 3.75 6.70 -3.41
N ALA A 160 4.45 6.76 -4.55
CA ALA A 160 4.53 5.65 -5.50
C ALA A 160 5.18 4.43 -4.86
N ASP A 161 6.30 4.63 -4.15
CA ASP A 161 7.01 3.58 -3.44
C ASP A 161 6.14 2.97 -2.34
N VAL A 162 5.50 3.80 -1.52
CA VAL A 162 4.57 3.34 -0.46
C VAL A 162 3.41 2.54 -1.05
N ALA A 163 2.84 2.99 -2.19
CA ALA A 163 1.72 2.32 -2.83
C ALA A 163 2.06 0.93 -3.39
N LEU A 164 3.27 0.75 -3.89
CA LEU A 164 3.71 -0.54 -4.46
C LEU A 164 4.29 -1.48 -3.41
N PHE A 165 4.83 -0.96 -2.28
CA PHE A 165 5.64 -1.70 -1.33
C PHE A 165 4.93 -2.90 -0.72
N SER A 166 3.80 -2.69 -0.02
CA SER A 166 3.21 -3.71 0.85
C SER A 166 2.94 -5.04 0.12
N TYR A 167 2.28 -5.00 -1.02
CA TYR A 167 1.95 -6.22 -1.76
C TYR A 167 3.11 -6.77 -2.59
N THR A 168 4.11 -5.97 -2.91
CA THR A 168 5.33 -6.45 -3.53
C THR A 168 6.18 -7.21 -2.50
N ALA A 169 6.43 -6.63 -1.33
CA ALA A 169 7.20 -7.26 -0.26
C ALA A 169 6.56 -8.56 0.23
N HIS A 170 5.23 -8.62 0.29
CA HIS A 170 4.46 -9.78 0.74
C HIS A 170 3.96 -10.69 -0.40
N ALA A 171 4.45 -10.52 -1.64
CA ALA A 171 4.11 -11.38 -2.77
C ALA A 171 4.46 -12.87 -2.53
N PRO A 172 5.55 -13.23 -1.82
CA PRO A 172 5.86 -14.62 -1.51
C PRO A 172 4.78 -15.35 -0.69
N GLU A 173 4.02 -14.64 0.16
CA GLU A 173 2.88 -15.22 0.90
C GLU A 173 1.76 -15.72 -0.03
N GLY A 174 1.71 -15.23 -1.26
CA GLY A 174 0.81 -15.68 -2.34
C GLY A 174 1.46 -16.66 -3.32
N GLY A 175 2.66 -17.17 -3.02
CA GLY A 175 3.41 -18.08 -3.89
C GLY A 175 4.00 -17.39 -5.13
N VAL A 176 4.32 -16.08 -5.01
CA VAL A 176 5.01 -15.30 -6.05
C VAL A 176 6.41 -14.98 -5.54
N SER A 177 7.44 -15.75 -5.99
CA SER A 177 8.83 -15.56 -5.56
C SER A 177 9.38 -14.21 -6.00
N LEU A 178 10.22 -13.61 -5.14
CA LEU A 178 11.03 -12.42 -5.44
C LEU A 178 12.48 -12.76 -5.80
N ASP A 179 12.89 -14.03 -5.79
CA ASP A 179 14.25 -14.45 -6.10
C ASP A 179 14.75 -13.99 -7.47
N PRO A 180 13.92 -14.02 -8.54
CA PRO A 180 14.32 -13.55 -9.85
C PRO A 180 14.51 -12.03 -9.97
N TYR A 181 14.14 -11.24 -8.94
CA TYR A 181 14.02 -9.79 -9.02
C TYR A 181 14.97 -9.07 -8.04
N PRO A 182 16.29 -9.08 -8.25
CA PRO A 182 17.26 -8.51 -7.31
C PRO A 182 17.05 -7.00 -7.08
N ALA A 183 16.74 -6.21 -8.11
CA ALA A 183 16.53 -4.77 -7.95
C ALA A 183 15.28 -4.46 -7.10
N ILE A 184 14.24 -5.29 -7.16
CA ILE A 184 13.08 -5.19 -6.27
C ILE A 184 13.48 -5.51 -4.82
N ARG A 185 14.26 -6.54 -4.57
CA ARG A 185 14.73 -6.89 -3.21
C ARG A 185 15.55 -5.77 -2.59
N ASP A 186 16.45 -5.17 -3.38
CA ASP A 186 17.24 -4.01 -2.94
C ASP A 186 16.36 -2.78 -2.67
N TRP A 187 15.33 -2.56 -3.47
CA TRP A 187 14.36 -1.48 -3.27
C TRP A 187 13.51 -1.72 -2.00
N ILE A 188 13.06 -2.96 -1.75
CA ILE A 188 12.37 -3.33 -0.51
C ILE A 188 13.25 -3.00 0.70
N ALA A 189 14.51 -3.46 0.70
CA ALA A 189 15.45 -3.19 1.79
C ALA A 189 15.66 -1.69 2.03
N ARG A 190 15.69 -0.87 0.96
CA ARG A 190 15.80 0.59 1.10
C ARG A 190 14.57 1.21 1.77
N ILE A 191 13.36 0.74 1.46
CA ILE A 191 12.14 1.23 2.10
C ILE A 191 12.10 0.80 3.57
N GLU A 192 12.48 -0.44 3.88
CA GLU A 192 12.54 -0.96 5.24
C GLU A 192 13.57 -0.21 6.12
N ALA A 193 14.60 0.35 5.51
CA ALA A 193 15.59 1.17 6.18
C ALA A 193 15.18 2.64 6.42
N LEU A 194 14.01 3.07 5.92
CA LEU A 194 13.55 4.45 6.10
C LEU A 194 13.23 4.73 7.58
N PRO A 195 13.63 5.88 8.12
CA PRO A 195 13.17 6.33 9.43
C PRO A 195 11.64 6.39 9.48
N GLY A 196 11.06 5.75 10.48
CA GLY A 196 9.60 5.65 10.61
C GLY A 196 8.99 4.47 9.85
N TYR A 197 9.80 3.56 9.29
CA TYR A 197 9.25 2.32 8.73
C TYR A 197 8.52 1.50 9.80
N VAL A 198 7.35 0.98 9.42
CA VAL A 198 6.58 0.00 10.19
C VAL A 198 6.29 -1.21 9.32
N ALA A 199 6.51 -2.40 9.87
CA ALA A 199 6.30 -3.64 9.14
C ALA A 199 4.82 -4.03 9.10
N MET A 200 4.36 -4.58 7.97
CA MET A 200 3.08 -5.28 7.93
C MET A 200 3.21 -6.65 8.63
N ARG A 201 2.14 -7.07 9.30
CA ARG A 201 2.09 -8.42 9.88
C ARG A 201 2.26 -9.47 8.79
N ALA A 202 3.31 -10.29 8.94
CA ALA A 202 3.59 -11.39 8.02
C ALA A 202 2.66 -12.60 8.28
N THR A 203 2.43 -13.39 7.23
CA THR A 203 1.80 -14.71 7.29
C THR A 203 2.78 -15.78 6.79
N PRO A 204 2.54 -17.08 7.06
CA PRO A 204 3.39 -18.13 6.50
C PRO A 204 3.51 -18.03 4.98
N LEU A 205 4.68 -18.37 4.45
CA LEU A 205 4.88 -18.45 3.01
C LEU A 205 4.03 -19.57 2.42
N ALA A 206 3.51 -19.35 1.22
CA ALA A 206 2.85 -20.39 0.45
C ALA A 206 3.86 -21.50 0.10
N ALA A 207 3.47 -22.75 0.33
CA ALA A 207 4.28 -23.91 -0.02
C ALA A 207 4.32 -24.13 -1.55
#